data_aa40ce836f18bc60cb34140c6956d9d9
#
_entry.id   aa40ce836f18bc60cb34140c6956d9d9
#
_cell.length_a   1.000
_cell.length_b   1.000
_cell.length_c   1.000
_cell.angle_alpha   90.00
_cell.angle_beta   90.00
_cell.angle_gamma   90.00
#
_symmetry.space_group_name_H-M   'P 1'
#
loop_
_entity.id
_entity.type
_entity.pdbx_description
1 polymer ?
#
loop_
_entity_poly.entity_id
_entity_poly.type
_entity_poly.pdbx_seq_one_letter_code
_entity_poly.pdbx_strand_id
1 'polypeptide(L)'
;MSKTGRLLFQIVLFATFRTLMYISDIMMDLLPNIHLIGMFTVTFTVVYRFKALVPIYVYVFLTLFFSGFSPWTLPYLYIWTVLWAIVMLLPRNMKPVIAAPVYIIVCALHGLSFGLLYAPAHILLFTGGDWSQFWTWVMLGLPYDWIHCVGNLFAGLLIFPLVTVLRKLPGAVPAKRIGEH
;
A
#
# COMPACT_ATOMS: atom_id res chain seq x y z
N MET A 1 -6.43 -22.28 19.50
CA MET A 1 -7.21 -21.02 19.57
C MET A 1 -8.58 -21.27 18.99
N SER A 2 -9.65 -20.89 19.69
CA SER A 2 -11.05 -21.00 19.21
C SER A 2 -11.30 -20.16 17.95
N LYS A 3 -12.41 -20.41 17.22
CA LYS A 3 -12.80 -19.59 16.06
C LYS A 3 -12.96 -18.10 16.47
N THR A 4 -13.63 -17.86 17.60
CA THR A 4 -13.81 -16.51 18.16
C THR A 4 -12.50 -15.86 18.55
N GLY A 5 -11.57 -16.58 19.18
CA GLY A 5 -10.25 -16.06 19.53
C GLY A 5 -9.41 -15.67 18.30
N ARG A 6 -9.50 -16.44 17.21
CA ARG A 6 -8.85 -16.09 15.93
C ARG A 6 -9.44 -14.82 15.31
N LEU A 7 -10.76 -14.68 15.36
CA LEU A 7 -11.43 -13.49 14.83
C LEU A 7 -11.04 -12.24 15.63
N LEU A 8 -11.12 -12.29 16.95
CA LEU A 8 -10.70 -11.20 17.82
C LEU A 8 -9.24 -10.80 17.59
N PHE A 9 -8.35 -11.78 17.50
CA PHE A 9 -6.95 -11.53 17.20
C PHE A 9 -6.77 -10.81 15.85
N GLN A 10 -7.48 -11.22 14.80
CA GLN A 10 -7.42 -10.56 13.49
C GLN A 10 -7.96 -9.13 13.54
N ILE A 11 -9.04 -8.89 14.28
CA ILE A 11 -9.61 -7.55 14.46
C ILE A 11 -8.58 -6.63 15.13
N VAL A 12 -7.99 -7.07 16.25
CA VAL A 12 -6.96 -6.29 16.96
C VAL A 12 -5.75 -6.04 16.07
N LEU A 13 -5.27 -7.06 15.39
CA LEU A 13 -4.12 -6.96 14.49
C LEU A 13 -4.36 -5.94 13.37
N PHE A 14 -5.51 -6.00 12.71
CA PHE A 14 -5.85 -5.08 11.63
C PHE A 14 -6.11 -3.66 12.14
N ALA A 15 -6.68 -3.51 13.34
CA ALA A 15 -6.79 -2.21 13.99
C ALA A 15 -5.42 -1.60 14.32
N THR A 16 -4.50 -2.40 14.81
CA THR A 16 -3.10 -1.97 15.07
C THR A 16 -2.42 -1.55 13.77
N PHE A 17 -2.52 -2.33 12.71
CA PHE A 17 -1.93 -2.00 11.41
C PHE A 17 -2.50 -0.70 10.84
N ARG A 18 -3.81 -0.51 10.93
CA ARG A 18 -4.46 0.73 10.54
C ARG A 18 -3.90 1.93 11.32
N THR A 19 -3.74 1.77 12.64
CA THR A 19 -3.19 2.83 13.49
C THR A 19 -1.76 3.20 13.08
N LEU A 20 -0.93 2.20 12.77
CA LEU A 20 0.42 2.42 12.26
C LEU A 20 0.42 3.12 10.90
N MET A 21 -0.49 2.75 9.99
CA MET A 21 -0.65 3.43 8.69
C MET A 21 -1.03 4.90 8.90
N TYR A 22 -1.98 5.18 9.79
CA TYR A 22 -2.45 6.54 10.08
C TYR A 22 -1.37 7.41 10.75
N ILE A 23 -0.62 6.86 11.74
CA ILE A 23 0.51 7.56 12.35
C ILE A 23 1.59 7.88 11.30
N SER A 24 1.86 6.93 10.41
CA SER A 24 2.78 7.13 9.30
C SER A 24 2.35 8.27 8.36
N ASP A 25 1.05 8.43 8.16
CA ASP A 25 0.46 9.49 7.35
C ASP A 25 0.64 10.86 8.01
N ILE A 26 0.37 10.96 9.32
CA ILE A 26 0.62 12.19 10.10
C ILE A 26 2.10 12.59 10.06
N MET A 27 3.01 11.61 10.12
CA MET A 27 4.45 11.90 10.00
C MET A 27 4.82 12.48 8.62
N MET A 28 3.99 12.26 7.60
CA MET A 28 4.15 12.85 6.27
C MET A 28 4.03 14.38 6.29
N ASP A 29 3.28 14.96 7.24
CA ASP A 29 3.20 16.42 7.40
C ASP A 29 4.56 17.03 7.75
N LEU A 30 5.44 16.28 8.42
CA LEU A 30 6.80 16.66 8.76
C LEU A 30 7.81 16.30 7.66
N LEU A 31 7.56 15.23 6.92
CA LEU A 31 8.42 14.70 5.86
C LEU A 31 7.57 14.39 4.62
N PRO A 32 7.23 15.42 3.82
CA PRO A 32 6.34 15.26 2.67
C PRO A 32 6.75 14.10 1.76
N ASN A 33 5.77 13.29 1.36
CA ASN A 33 5.94 12.11 0.50
C ASN A 33 6.79 10.97 1.09
N ILE A 34 7.05 10.97 2.41
CA ILE A 34 7.68 9.85 3.12
C ILE A 34 6.69 9.25 4.09
N HIS A 35 6.09 8.12 3.74
CA HIS A 35 5.12 7.38 4.56
C HIS A 35 5.29 5.87 4.39
N LEU A 36 4.78 5.11 5.36
CA LEU A 36 4.93 3.65 5.38
C LEU A 36 3.74 2.91 4.73
N ILE A 37 2.77 3.63 4.14
CA ILE A 37 1.51 3.03 3.65
C ILE A 37 1.77 2.03 2.52
N GLY A 38 2.65 2.38 1.57
CA GLY A 38 3.06 1.47 0.50
C GLY A 38 3.68 0.20 1.04
N MET A 39 4.61 0.31 1.98
CA MET A 39 5.26 -0.81 2.65
C MET A 39 4.25 -1.71 3.38
N PHE A 40 3.32 -1.13 4.14
CA PHE A 40 2.27 -1.89 4.82
C PHE A 40 1.32 -2.56 3.84
N THR A 41 0.91 -1.87 2.76
CA THR A 41 0.06 -2.43 1.71
C THR A 41 0.70 -3.66 1.09
N VAL A 42 1.98 -3.59 0.70
CA VAL A 42 2.72 -4.76 0.17
C VAL A 42 2.80 -5.86 1.21
N THR A 43 3.22 -5.56 2.43
CA THR A 43 3.38 -6.52 3.53
C THR A 43 2.09 -7.29 3.82
N PHE A 44 0.98 -6.57 3.99
CA PHE A 44 -0.31 -7.19 4.30
C PHE A 44 -0.85 -8.00 3.12
N THR A 45 -0.67 -7.53 1.90
CA THR A 45 -1.09 -8.26 0.71
C THR A 45 -0.34 -9.57 0.55
N VAL A 46 0.98 -9.58 0.77
CA VAL A 46 1.79 -10.80 0.72
C VAL A 46 1.33 -11.82 1.77
N VAL A 47 0.96 -11.37 2.98
CA VAL A 47 0.60 -12.26 4.10
C VAL A 47 -0.87 -12.63 4.10
N TYR A 48 -1.77 -11.68 3.89
CA TYR A 48 -3.22 -11.85 4.10
C TYR A 48 -4.03 -11.85 2.81
N ARG A 49 -3.42 -11.58 1.67
CA ARG A 49 -4.04 -11.61 0.33
C ARG A 49 -5.29 -10.70 0.28
N PHE A 50 -6.47 -11.25 -0.05
CA PHE A 50 -7.72 -10.49 -0.12
C PHE A 50 -8.10 -9.80 1.19
N LYS A 51 -7.76 -10.40 2.35
CA LYS A 51 -8.04 -9.78 3.65
C LYS A 51 -7.24 -8.51 3.91
N ALA A 52 -6.16 -8.28 3.17
CA ALA A 52 -5.38 -7.05 3.26
C ALA A 52 -6.17 -5.80 2.83
N LEU A 53 -7.20 -5.97 1.99
CA LEU A 53 -8.10 -4.86 1.64
C LEU A 53 -8.81 -4.26 2.86
N VAL A 54 -9.05 -5.05 3.92
CA VAL A 54 -9.73 -4.55 5.13
C VAL A 54 -8.94 -3.41 5.78
N PRO A 55 -7.69 -3.59 6.26
CA PRO A 55 -6.92 -2.49 6.85
C PRO A 55 -6.64 -1.36 5.85
N ILE A 56 -6.43 -1.65 4.55
CA ILE A 56 -6.20 -0.65 3.51
C ILE A 56 -7.42 0.27 3.39
N TYR A 57 -8.62 -0.28 3.22
CA TYR A 57 -9.83 0.55 3.06
C TYR A 57 -10.27 1.20 4.36
N VAL A 58 -10.04 0.58 5.52
CA VAL A 58 -10.27 1.26 6.80
C VAL A 58 -9.35 2.49 6.91
N TYR A 59 -8.08 2.39 6.50
CA TYR A 59 -7.20 3.56 6.42
C TYR A 59 -7.76 4.62 5.47
N VAL A 60 -8.12 4.25 4.23
CA VAL A 60 -8.66 5.17 3.22
C VAL A 60 -9.92 5.89 3.72
N PHE A 61 -10.89 5.15 4.24
CA PHE A 61 -12.14 5.76 4.74
C PHE A 61 -11.92 6.69 5.92
N LEU A 62 -10.96 6.40 6.77
CA LEU A 62 -10.65 7.29 7.89
C LEU A 62 -9.89 8.52 7.45
N THR A 63 -8.99 8.41 6.48
CA THR A 63 -8.39 9.58 5.83
C THR A 63 -9.46 10.45 5.21
N LEU A 64 -10.41 9.87 4.44
CA LEU A 64 -11.55 10.60 3.90
C LEU A 64 -12.43 11.25 4.98
N PHE A 65 -12.63 10.57 6.11
CA PHE A 65 -13.46 11.07 7.21
C PHE A 65 -12.79 12.22 7.98
N PHE A 66 -11.49 12.10 8.30
CA PHE A 66 -10.77 13.09 9.10
C PHE A 66 -10.21 14.24 8.28
N SER A 67 -9.71 13.98 7.07
CA SER A 67 -9.15 15.00 6.16
C SER A 67 -10.19 15.56 5.18
N GLY A 68 -11.41 15.02 5.20
CA GLY A 68 -12.51 15.42 4.34
C GLY A 68 -12.50 14.72 2.98
N PHE A 69 -13.67 14.73 2.34
CA PHE A 69 -13.85 14.31 0.96
C PHE A 69 -13.33 15.42 0.05
N SER A 70 -12.04 15.37 -0.22
CA SER A 70 -11.39 16.33 -1.10
C SER A 70 -10.91 15.64 -2.38
N PRO A 71 -10.71 16.39 -3.46
CA PRO A 71 -10.07 15.86 -4.67
C PRO A 71 -8.67 15.25 -4.40
N TRP A 72 -8.00 15.66 -3.33
CA TRP A 72 -6.69 15.14 -2.92
C TRP A 72 -6.77 13.76 -2.26
N THR A 73 -7.87 13.45 -1.56
CA THR A 73 -8.05 12.18 -0.85
C THR A 73 -8.82 11.13 -1.65
N LEU A 74 -9.69 11.55 -2.59
CA LEU A 74 -10.49 10.63 -3.41
C LEU A 74 -9.67 9.61 -4.22
N PRO A 75 -8.50 9.96 -4.81
CA PRO A 75 -7.68 8.98 -5.54
C PRO A 75 -7.19 7.81 -4.69
N TYR A 76 -7.12 7.97 -3.36
CA TYR A 76 -6.72 6.88 -2.46
C TYR A 76 -7.67 5.67 -2.53
N LEU A 77 -8.92 5.86 -2.97
CA LEU A 77 -9.86 4.78 -3.19
C LEU A 77 -9.35 3.73 -4.20
N TYR A 78 -8.51 4.12 -5.15
CA TYR A 78 -7.99 3.18 -6.14
C TYR A 78 -6.47 3.01 -6.13
N ILE A 79 -5.70 4.03 -5.78
CA ILE A 79 -4.22 4.00 -5.83
C ILE A 79 -3.66 2.83 -5.02
N TRP A 80 -4.13 2.63 -3.79
CA TRP A 80 -3.71 1.53 -2.93
C TRP A 80 -4.23 0.18 -3.41
N THR A 81 -5.38 0.17 -4.08
CA THR A 81 -5.93 -1.04 -4.71
C THR A 81 -5.09 -1.47 -5.91
N VAL A 82 -4.53 -0.53 -6.67
CA VAL A 82 -3.57 -0.83 -7.76
C VAL A 82 -2.33 -1.52 -7.19
N LEU A 83 -1.73 -0.98 -6.13
CA LEU A 83 -0.58 -1.62 -5.47
C LEU A 83 -0.94 -3.02 -4.95
N TRP A 84 -2.09 -3.15 -4.26
CA TRP A 84 -2.60 -4.44 -3.82
C TRP A 84 -2.73 -5.43 -5.00
N ALA A 85 -3.33 -5.02 -6.11
CA ALA A 85 -3.53 -5.87 -7.28
C ALA A 85 -2.20 -6.34 -7.89
N ILE A 86 -1.22 -5.43 -8.04
CA ILE A 86 0.13 -5.78 -8.52
C ILE A 86 0.76 -6.85 -7.62
N VAL A 87 0.70 -6.67 -6.30
CA VAL A 87 1.25 -7.64 -5.34
C VAL A 87 0.49 -8.96 -5.37
N MET A 88 -0.82 -8.94 -5.65
CA MET A 88 -1.62 -10.15 -5.82
C MET A 88 -1.19 -11.01 -7.00
N LEU A 89 -0.61 -10.39 -8.05
CA LEU A 89 -0.08 -11.09 -9.22
C LEU A 89 1.27 -11.75 -8.96
N LEU A 90 1.99 -11.34 -7.89
CA LEU A 90 3.29 -11.92 -7.56
C LEU A 90 3.16 -13.39 -7.10
N PRO A 91 4.12 -14.25 -7.48
CA PRO A 91 4.15 -15.64 -7.05
C PRO A 91 4.23 -15.75 -5.53
N ARG A 92 3.44 -16.67 -4.94
CA ARG A 92 3.40 -16.87 -3.48
C ARG A 92 4.66 -17.53 -2.91
N ASN A 93 5.41 -18.24 -3.75
CA ASN A 93 6.51 -19.12 -3.37
C ASN A 93 7.86 -18.63 -3.86
N MET A 94 8.03 -17.31 -3.92
CA MET A 94 9.35 -16.76 -4.27
C MET A 94 10.38 -17.12 -3.21
N LYS A 95 11.58 -17.52 -3.68
CA LYS A 95 12.72 -17.70 -2.78
C LYS A 95 13.04 -16.39 -2.07
N PRO A 96 13.46 -16.40 -0.78
CA PRO A 96 13.74 -15.18 -0.01
C PRO A 96 14.65 -14.18 -0.73
N VAL A 97 15.68 -14.69 -1.39
CA VAL A 97 16.67 -13.90 -2.16
C VAL A 97 16.03 -13.12 -3.32
N ILE A 98 14.93 -13.63 -3.89
CA ILE A 98 14.19 -12.98 -4.97
C ILE A 98 13.03 -12.13 -4.40
N ALA A 99 12.34 -12.65 -3.38
CA ALA A 99 11.17 -12.02 -2.80
C ALA A 99 11.48 -10.63 -2.21
N ALA A 100 12.58 -10.52 -1.46
CA ALA A 100 12.96 -9.27 -0.83
C ALA A 100 13.17 -8.13 -1.85
N PRO A 101 14.06 -8.26 -2.84
CA PRO A 101 14.24 -7.18 -3.83
C PRO A 101 12.98 -6.92 -4.66
N VAL A 102 12.20 -7.95 -5.02
CA VAL A 102 10.94 -7.76 -5.78
C VAL A 102 9.95 -6.91 -4.99
N TYR A 103 9.77 -7.16 -3.70
CA TYR A 103 8.85 -6.36 -2.88
C TYR A 103 9.33 -4.90 -2.75
N ILE A 104 10.63 -4.69 -2.57
CA ILE A 104 11.23 -3.35 -2.50
C ILE A 104 11.00 -2.60 -3.82
N ILE A 105 11.30 -3.24 -4.95
CA ILE A 105 11.16 -2.64 -6.29
C ILE A 105 9.70 -2.30 -6.57
N VAL A 106 8.76 -3.21 -6.30
CA VAL A 106 7.33 -2.95 -6.50
C VAL A 106 6.85 -1.78 -5.65
N CYS A 107 7.28 -1.68 -4.39
CA CYS A 107 6.92 -0.58 -3.50
C CYS A 107 7.51 0.75 -4.02
N ALA A 108 8.77 0.76 -4.43
CA ALA A 108 9.46 1.95 -4.96
C ALA A 108 8.85 2.42 -6.29
N LEU A 109 8.59 1.50 -7.22
CA LEU A 109 7.98 1.82 -8.51
C LEU A 109 6.55 2.34 -8.36
N HIS A 110 5.78 1.83 -7.39
CA HIS A 110 4.47 2.39 -7.08
C HIS A 110 4.60 3.84 -6.59
N GLY A 111 5.57 4.16 -5.74
CA GLY A 111 5.86 5.53 -5.33
C GLY A 111 6.22 6.43 -6.51
N LEU A 112 7.06 5.94 -7.43
CA LEU A 112 7.44 6.68 -8.65
C LEU A 112 6.26 6.90 -9.60
N SER A 113 5.28 6.00 -9.61
CA SER A 113 4.09 6.09 -10.46
C SER A 113 2.92 6.84 -9.80
N PHE A 114 3.12 7.41 -8.61
CA PHE A 114 2.02 7.97 -7.83
C PHE A 114 1.34 9.14 -8.54
N GLY A 115 2.11 10.09 -9.08
CA GLY A 115 1.60 11.21 -9.88
C GLY A 115 0.87 10.74 -11.14
N LEU A 116 1.38 9.71 -11.82
CA LEU A 116 0.73 9.09 -12.97
C LEU A 116 -0.64 8.49 -12.60
N LEU A 117 -0.71 7.81 -11.47
CA LEU A 117 -1.96 7.24 -10.95
C LEU A 117 -2.92 8.33 -10.45
N TYR A 118 -2.39 9.43 -9.95
CA TYR A 118 -3.18 10.55 -9.43
C TYR A 118 -3.77 11.43 -10.54
N ALA A 119 -3.05 11.59 -11.66
CA ALA A 119 -3.39 12.49 -12.76
C ALA A 119 -4.81 12.31 -13.31
N PRO A 120 -5.37 11.09 -13.52
CA PRO A 120 -6.73 10.93 -14.02
C PRO A 120 -7.78 11.57 -13.11
N ALA A 121 -7.66 11.41 -11.79
CA ALA A 121 -8.59 12.04 -10.84
C ALA A 121 -8.45 13.56 -10.85
N HIS A 122 -7.21 14.07 -10.92
CA HIS A 122 -6.97 15.50 -11.03
C HIS A 122 -7.63 16.08 -12.28
N ILE A 123 -7.42 15.47 -13.45
CA ILE A 123 -8.02 15.92 -14.71
C ILE A 123 -9.54 15.95 -14.62
N LEU A 124 -10.16 14.89 -14.10
CA LEU A 124 -11.62 14.82 -14.01
C LEU A 124 -12.21 15.84 -13.01
N LEU A 125 -11.54 16.04 -11.88
CA LEU A 125 -12.11 16.82 -10.77
C LEU A 125 -11.75 18.31 -10.81
N PHE A 126 -10.58 18.69 -11.38
CA PHE A 126 -10.10 20.07 -11.36
C PHE A 126 -10.08 20.75 -12.72
N THR A 127 -9.93 20.00 -13.83
CA THR A 127 -9.84 20.61 -15.16
C THR A 127 -11.10 20.40 -15.99
N GLY A 128 -12.15 19.80 -15.41
CA GLY A 128 -13.37 19.49 -16.14
C GLY A 128 -13.18 18.45 -17.27
N GLY A 129 -12.14 17.64 -17.18
CA GLY A 129 -11.84 16.57 -18.17
C GLY A 129 -10.93 17.03 -19.30
N ASP A 130 -10.16 18.09 -19.13
CA ASP A 130 -9.17 18.53 -20.12
C ASP A 130 -7.91 17.63 -20.08
N TRP A 131 -7.96 16.53 -20.85
CA TRP A 131 -6.87 15.56 -20.95
C TRP A 131 -5.59 16.09 -21.62
N SER A 132 -5.63 17.27 -22.25
CA SER A 132 -4.42 17.90 -22.81
C SER A 132 -3.41 18.26 -21.73
N GLN A 133 -3.85 18.46 -20.48
CA GLN A 133 -3.02 18.81 -19.33
C GLN A 133 -2.39 17.60 -18.63
N PHE A 134 -2.73 16.37 -19.04
CA PHE A 134 -2.30 15.14 -18.35
C PHE A 134 -0.78 15.05 -18.17
N TRP A 135 -0.03 15.17 -19.25
CA TRP A 135 1.44 15.06 -19.19
C TRP A 135 2.08 16.25 -18.45
N THR A 136 1.50 17.42 -18.57
CA THR A 136 1.96 18.60 -17.80
C THR A 136 1.84 18.32 -16.30
N TRP A 137 0.71 17.78 -15.85
CA TRP A 137 0.49 17.42 -14.46
C TRP A 137 1.46 16.33 -13.98
N VAL A 138 1.64 15.29 -14.75
CA VAL A 138 2.58 14.19 -14.42
C VAL A 138 4.00 14.73 -14.28
N MET A 139 4.46 15.58 -15.20
CA MET A 139 5.80 16.14 -15.15
C MET A 139 6.03 17.10 -13.96
N LEU A 140 5.01 17.88 -13.59
CA LEU A 140 5.06 18.72 -12.39
C LEU A 140 5.11 17.89 -11.10
N GLY A 141 4.49 16.73 -11.08
CA GLY A 141 4.49 15.79 -9.95
C GLY A 141 5.79 15.00 -9.80
N LEU A 142 6.56 14.82 -10.87
CA LEU A 142 7.72 13.93 -10.92
C LEU A 142 8.78 14.15 -9.81
N PRO A 143 9.14 15.38 -9.40
CA PRO A 143 10.07 15.58 -8.27
C PRO A 143 9.54 14.97 -6.96
N TYR A 144 8.25 15.07 -6.71
CA TYR A 144 7.60 14.50 -5.52
C TYR A 144 7.51 12.97 -5.62
N ASP A 145 7.28 12.43 -6.82
CA ASP A 145 7.27 10.99 -7.09
C ASP A 145 8.67 10.38 -6.85
N TRP A 146 9.73 11.10 -7.16
CA TRP A 146 11.10 10.68 -6.83
C TRP A 146 11.34 10.59 -5.33
N ILE A 147 10.88 11.56 -4.54
CA ILE A 147 10.98 11.52 -3.08
C ILE A 147 10.18 10.31 -2.56
N HIS A 148 8.98 10.07 -3.10
CA HIS A 148 8.14 8.94 -2.79
C HIS A 148 8.82 7.60 -3.12
N CYS A 149 9.44 7.50 -4.29
CA CYS A 149 10.18 6.32 -4.73
C CYS A 149 11.34 6.00 -3.76
N VAL A 150 12.13 6.99 -3.42
CA VAL A 150 13.26 6.83 -2.50
C VAL A 150 12.77 6.47 -1.09
N GLY A 151 11.75 7.15 -0.57
CA GLY A 151 11.13 6.82 0.71
C GLY A 151 10.61 5.39 0.75
N ASN A 152 9.90 4.96 -0.30
CA ASN A 152 9.39 3.59 -0.43
C ASN A 152 10.49 2.55 -0.64
N LEU A 153 11.62 2.91 -1.25
CA LEU A 153 12.77 2.02 -1.37
C LEU A 153 13.35 1.71 0.02
N PHE A 154 13.55 2.72 0.87
CA PHE A 154 14.02 2.51 2.24
C PHE A 154 12.99 1.81 3.12
N ALA A 155 11.72 2.24 3.09
CA ALA A 155 10.63 1.57 3.79
C ALA A 155 10.47 0.12 3.33
N GLY A 156 10.70 -0.16 2.06
CA GLY A 156 10.64 -1.47 1.44
C GLY A 156 11.58 -2.51 2.05
N LEU A 157 12.70 -2.07 2.64
CA LEU A 157 13.64 -2.96 3.36
C LEU A 157 12.95 -3.67 4.53
N LEU A 158 11.90 -3.07 5.11
CA LEU A 158 11.15 -3.65 6.22
C LEU A 158 10.11 -4.67 5.77
N ILE A 159 9.74 -4.74 4.48
CA ILE A 159 8.68 -5.62 3.97
C ILE A 159 9.01 -7.09 4.27
N PHE A 160 10.17 -7.56 3.84
CA PHE A 160 10.51 -8.98 3.98
C PHE A 160 10.65 -9.44 5.45
N PRO A 161 11.32 -8.71 6.35
CA PRO A 161 11.32 -8.99 7.78
C PRO A 161 9.91 -9.06 8.37
N LEU A 162 9.05 -8.07 8.07
CA LEU A 162 7.67 -8.04 8.56
C LEU A 162 6.85 -9.21 8.01
N VAL A 163 6.95 -9.52 6.72
CA VAL A 163 6.30 -10.70 6.12
C VAL A 163 6.70 -11.97 6.86
N THR A 164 7.99 -12.13 7.19
CA THR A 164 8.49 -13.31 7.90
C THR A 164 7.90 -13.44 9.30
N VAL A 165 7.78 -12.33 10.02
CA VAL A 165 7.16 -12.31 11.36
C VAL A 165 5.65 -12.56 11.27
N LEU A 166 4.96 -11.83 10.40
CA LEU A 166 3.49 -11.89 10.28
C LEU A 166 2.99 -13.25 9.78
N ARG A 167 3.76 -13.97 8.97
CA ARG A 167 3.42 -15.34 8.55
C ARG A 167 3.33 -16.35 9.69
N LYS A 168 3.94 -16.05 10.84
CA LYS A 168 3.85 -16.88 12.06
C LYS A 168 2.56 -16.62 12.84
N LEU A 169 1.84 -15.55 12.52
CA LEU A 169 0.64 -15.15 13.23
C LEU A 169 -0.62 -15.86 12.68
N PRO A 170 -1.66 -16.05 13.53
CA PRO A 170 -2.93 -16.64 13.11
C PRO A 170 -3.59 -15.84 11.99
N GLY A 171 -4.08 -16.55 10.97
CA GLY A 171 -4.82 -15.92 9.85
C GLY A 171 -3.96 -15.55 8.64
N ALA A 172 -2.65 -15.67 8.73
CA ALA A 172 -1.77 -15.62 7.58
C ALA A 172 -2.16 -16.72 6.56
N VAL A 173 -2.15 -16.37 5.27
CA VAL A 173 -2.39 -17.34 4.20
C VAL A 173 -1.09 -18.14 4.01
N PRO A 174 -1.13 -19.49 4.11
CA PRO A 174 0.05 -20.32 3.91
C PRO A 174 0.69 -20.05 2.55
N ALA A 175 2.03 -20.04 2.51
CA ALA A 175 2.74 -20.14 1.25
C ALA A 175 2.37 -21.50 0.62
N LYS A 176 1.99 -21.51 -0.65
CA LYS A 176 1.69 -22.76 -1.36
C LYS A 176 2.98 -23.60 -1.38
N ARG A 177 2.95 -24.84 -0.89
CA ARG A 177 4.13 -25.72 -0.96
C ARG A 177 4.44 -26.04 -2.42
N ILE A 178 5.74 -25.99 -2.77
CA ILE A 178 6.20 -26.40 -4.10
C ILE A 178 5.93 -27.90 -4.20
N GLY A 179 5.00 -28.32 -5.07
CA GLY A 179 4.67 -29.74 -5.31
C GLY A 179 3.24 -30.17 -4.99
N GLU A 180 2.38 -29.31 -4.45
CA GLU A 180 0.93 -29.60 -4.33
C GLU A 180 0.21 -29.05 -5.58
N HIS A 181 0.05 -29.93 -6.58
CA HIS A 181 -0.84 -29.74 -7.73
C HIS A 181 -2.20 -30.38 -7.45
#